data_84b7e337d8e4e73dad660d14acbe340d
#
_entry.id   84b7e337d8e4e73dad660d14acbe340d
#
_cell.length_a   1.000
_cell.length_b   1.000
_cell.length_c   1.000
_cell.angle_alpha   90.00
_cell.angle_beta   90.00
_cell.angle_gamma   90.00
#
_symmetry.space_group_name_H-M   'P 1'
#
loop_
_entity.id
_entity.type
_entity.pdbx_description
1 polymer ?
#
loop_
_entity_poly.entity_id
_entity_poly.type
_entity_poly.pdbx_seq_one_letter_code
_entity_poly.pdbx_strand_id
1 'polypeptide(L)'
;MLKNDPVRGLMEAFMAEKKGLVLEGGAMRGMFTSGVLDVFMENGVTFDGMIGVSAGATFGCNFKSKQIGRAIRYNKKYAHDRRYCSFYSLFTSGDLYNADFCYNVLPNQLDPFDYETFDKDPMEFYVATTDAKSGEPLYHKITDSRKGMDWIRASASMPGVSRPVKIEDLTLLDGGIADSVPIEYFESIGYTKNVIVLTQPRDFVKQPTGMLPLMKFLLRKYPKLIDAVAVRHERYNKQREYILSREKAGAAFIICPEKALGISRTEKNIDELERVYQEGRANATKHLEEIKSFLRRDILS
;
A
#
# COMPACT_ATOMS: atom_id res chain seq x y z
N MET A 1 -32.04 -5.16 37.43
CA MET A 1 -32.26 -4.46 36.15
C MET A 1 -31.28 -3.32 36.04
N LEU A 2 -30.09 -3.57 35.45
CA LEU A 2 -29.09 -2.56 35.07
C LEU A 2 -28.73 -2.83 33.62
N LYS A 3 -29.66 -2.54 32.72
CA LYS A 3 -29.48 -2.59 31.25
C LYS A 3 -29.66 -1.15 30.75
N ASN A 4 -28.58 -0.52 30.37
CA ASN A 4 -28.38 0.72 29.66
C ASN A 4 -27.57 1.74 30.47
N ASP A 5 -26.29 1.40 30.66
CA ASP A 5 -25.31 2.41 31.05
C ASP A 5 -24.73 3.01 29.74
N PRO A 6 -25.08 4.25 29.38
CA PRO A 6 -24.57 4.90 28.18
C PRO A 6 -23.03 5.06 28.18
N VAL A 7 -22.41 5.11 29.38
CA VAL A 7 -20.97 5.17 29.53
C VAL A 7 -20.33 3.82 29.17
N ARG A 8 -20.97 2.70 29.52
CA ARG A 8 -20.52 1.36 29.15
C ARG A 8 -20.64 1.12 27.65
N GLY A 9 -21.74 1.55 27.02
CA GLY A 9 -21.91 1.49 25.57
C GLY A 9 -20.91 2.35 24.79
N LEU A 10 -20.56 3.53 25.33
CA LEU A 10 -19.51 4.39 24.80
C LEU A 10 -18.10 3.78 25.01
N MET A 11 -17.81 3.15 26.15
CA MET A 11 -16.57 2.43 26.39
C MET A 11 -16.45 1.18 25.53
N GLU A 12 -17.53 0.42 25.34
CA GLU A 12 -17.54 -0.77 24.45
C GLU A 12 -17.40 -0.33 22.97
N ALA A 13 -18.00 0.78 22.54
CA ALA A 13 -17.78 1.37 21.21
C ALA A 13 -16.37 1.95 21.03
N PHE A 14 -15.74 2.45 22.10
CA PHE A 14 -14.36 2.93 22.09
C PHE A 14 -13.34 1.79 22.14
N MET A 15 -13.76 0.60 22.60
CA MET A 15 -12.95 -0.62 22.70
C MET A 15 -13.24 -1.65 21.60
N ALA A 16 -14.14 -1.35 20.64
CA ALA A 16 -14.36 -2.23 19.50
C ALA A 16 -13.07 -2.29 18.65
N GLU A 17 -12.46 -3.47 18.61
CA GLU A 17 -11.26 -3.71 17.80
C GLU A 17 -11.56 -3.45 16.33
N LYS A 18 -10.94 -2.41 15.76
CA LYS A 18 -11.03 -2.18 14.32
C LYS A 18 -10.14 -3.15 13.56
N LYS A 19 -10.72 -3.79 12.56
CA LYS A 19 -10.02 -4.70 11.64
C LYS A 19 -9.33 -3.90 10.55
N GLY A 20 -8.02 -4.03 10.46
CA GLY A 20 -7.20 -3.31 9.51
C GLY A 20 -6.61 -4.19 8.41
N LEU A 21 -6.39 -3.59 7.26
CA LEU A 21 -5.62 -4.16 6.15
C LEU A 21 -4.42 -3.26 5.86
N VAL A 22 -3.21 -3.78 6.01
CA VAL A 22 -1.96 -3.04 5.79
C VAL A 22 -1.26 -3.58 4.55
N LEU A 23 -1.02 -2.70 3.56
CA LEU A 23 -0.47 -3.08 2.27
C LEU A 23 0.92 -2.48 2.06
N GLU A 24 1.95 -3.36 2.02
CA GLU A 24 3.32 -2.96 1.71
C GLU A 24 3.44 -2.44 0.27
N GLY A 25 4.33 -1.47 0.06
CA GLY A 25 4.77 -1.05 -1.27
C GLY A 25 5.71 -2.05 -1.94
N GLY A 26 5.90 -1.92 -3.26
CA GLY A 26 6.82 -2.84 -3.94
C GLY A 26 6.87 -2.73 -5.45
N ALA A 27 6.35 -1.65 -6.04
CA ALA A 27 6.21 -1.50 -7.49
C ALA A 27 5.51 -2.76 -8.10
N MET A 28 6.05 -3.42 -9.14
CA MET A 28 5.38 -4.57 -9.76
C MET A 28 5.29 -5.82 -8.86
N ARG A 29 6.03 -5.91 -7.75
CA ARG A 29 5.75 -6.94 -6.74
C ARG A 29 4.34 -6.82 -6.16
N GLY A 30 3.72 -5.64 -6.24
CA GLY A 30 2.33 -5.41 -5.86
C GLY A 30 1.30 -6.19 -6.68
N MET A 31 1.69 -6.85 -7.76
CA MET A 31 0.81 -7.81 -8.44
C MET A 31 0.44 -8.98 -7.51
N PHE A 32 1.35 -9.42 -6.64
CA PHE A 32 1.03 -10.35 -5.55
C PHE A 32 -0.08 -9.81 -4.67
N THR A 33 0.06 -8.56 -4.21
CA THR A 33 -0.98 -7.86 -3.42
C THR A 33 -2.31 -7.81 -4.16
N SER A 34 -2.30 -7.49 -5.46
CA SER A 34 -3.52 -7.44 -6.28
C SER A 34 -4.23 -8.80 -6.33
N GLY A 35 -3.46 -9.89 -6.47
CA GLY A 35 -4.01 -11.25 -6.44
C GLY A 35 -4.66 -11.60 -5.09
N VAL A 36 -4.02 -11.21 -3.99
CA VAL A 36 -4.58 -11.36 -2.63
C VAL A 36 -5.89 -10.59 -2.48
N LEU A 37 -5.92 -9.33 -2.90
CA LEU A 37 -7.09 -8.46 -2.77
C LEU A 37 -8.28 -8.95 -3.58
N ASP A 38 -8.05 -9.48 -4.79
CA ASP A 38 -9.11 -10.03 -5.63
C ASP A 38 -9.75 -11.26 -4.99
N VAL A 39 -8.95 -12.16 -4.39
CA VAL A 39 -9.47 -13.31 -3.62
C VAL A 39 -10.28 -12.85 -2.41
N PHE A 40 -9.85 -11.79 -1.73
CA PHE A 40 -10.62 -11.23 -0.62
C PHE A 40 -11.98 -10.70 -1.09
N MET A 41 -12.03 -9.93 -2.18
CA MET A 41 -13.28 -9.42 -2.76
C MET A 41 -14.22 -10.55 -3.19
N GLU A 42 -13.70 -11.55 -3.89
CA GLU A 42 -14.46 -12.72 -4.36
C GLU A 42 -15.07 -13.53 -3.20
N ASN A 43 -14.46 -13.49 -2.03
CA ASN A 43 -14.86 -14.26 -0.85
C ASN A 43 -15.50 -13.43 0.27
N GLY A 44 -15.82 -12.15 -0.01
CA GLY A 44 -16.50 -11.27 0.93
C GLY A 44 -15.72 -10.94 2.19
N VAL A 45 -14.38 -10.95 2.13
CA VAL A 45 -13.52 -10.51 3.25
C VAL A 45 -13.57 -8.99 3.33
N THR A 46 -13.90 -8.46 4.51
CA THR A 46 -14.07 -7.02 4.75
C THR A 46 -13.20 -6.55 5.90
N PHE A 47 -12.89 -5.26 5.89
CA PHE A 47 -12.11 -4.56 6.92
C PHE A 47 -12.78 -3.24 7.28
N ASP A 48 -12.52 -2.71 8.47
CA ASP A 48 -13.01 -1.39 8.88
C ASP A 48 -12.15 -0.28 8.27
N GLY A 49 -10.88 -0.57 7.99
CA GLY A 49 -9.98 0.34 7.30
C GLY A 49 -8.81 -0.34 6.64
N MET A 50 -8.19 0.39 5.72
CA MET A 50 -7.01 -0.04 4.99
C MET A 50 -5.99 1.09 4.93
N ILE A 51 -4.70 0.74 5.04
CA ILE A 51 -3.59 1.65 4.78
C ILE A 51 -2.65 1.07 3.74
N GLY A 52 -2.33 1.85 2.71
CA GLY A 52 -1.44 1.43 1.63
C GLY A 52 -0.23 2.34 1.45
N VAL A 53 0.87 1.75 0.99
CA VAL A 53 2.11 2.43 0.66
C VAL A 53 2.48 2.14 -0.79
N SER A 54 2.76 3.19 -1.60
CA SER A 54 3.25 3.01 -2.97
C SER A 54 2.31 2.10 -3.81
N ALA A 55 2.79 0.99 -4.33
CA ALA A 55 1.97 -0.01 -5.01
C ALA A 55 0.82 -0.53 -4.15
N GLY A 56 1.00 -0.64 -2.83
CA GLY A 56 -0.07 -1.01 -1.90
C GLY A 56 -1.21 0.00 -1.90
N ALA A 57 -0.93 1.30 -2.00
CA ALA A 57 -1.96 2.33 -2.15
C ALA A 57 -2.59 2.30 -3.55
N THR A 58 -1.76 2.21 -4.61
CA THR A 58 -2.20 2.25 -6.02
C THR A 58 -3.08 1.06 -6.39
N PHE A 59 -2.77 -0.13 -5.86
CA PHE A 59 -3.59 -1.32 -6.14
C PHE A 59 -4.69 -1.51 -5.10
N GLY A 60 -4.44 -1.11 -3.85
CA GLY A 60 -5.41 -1.17 -2.76
C GLY A 60 -6.68 -0.36 -3.02
N CYS A 61 -6.60 0.79 -3.72
CA CYS A 61 -7.79 1.56 -4.04
C CYS A 61 -8.85 0.76 -4.81
N ASN A 62 -8.44 -0.25 -5.60
CA ASN A 62 -9.35 -1.13 -6.32
C ASN A 62 -10.12 -2.08 -5.38
N PHE A 63 -9.57 -2.41 -4.22
CA PHE A 63 -10.27 -3.18 -3.20
C PHE A 63 -11.45 -2.39 -2.62
N LYS A 64 -11.23 -1.12 -2.29
CA LYS A 64 -12.30 -0.25 -1.78
C LYS A 64 -13.35 0.07 -2.86
N SER A 65 -12.95 0.22 -4.13
CA SER A 65 -13.89 0.40 -5.26
C SER A 65 -14.51 -0.90 -5.77
N LYS A 66 -14.24 -2.06 -5.13
CA LYS A 66 -14.77 -3.39 -5.48
C LYS A 66 -14.48 -3.81 -6.93
N GLN A 67 -13.40 -3.35 -7.51
CA GLN A 67 -13.05 -3.62 -8.92
C GLN A 67 -12.11 -4.82 -9.07
N ILE A 68 -12.66 -6.03 -8.98
CA ILE A 68 -11.93 -7.30 -9.15
C ILE A 68 -11.21 -7.32 -10.50
N GLY A 69 -9.94 -7.74 -10.52
CA GLY A 69 -9.12 -7.89 -11.71
C GLY A 69 -8.69 -6.58 -12.38
N ARG A 70 -9.11 -5.40 -11.86
CA ARG A 70 -8.76 -4.14 -12.51
C ARG A 70 -7.26 -3.89 -12.51
N ALA A 71 -6.58 -4.12 -11.39
CA ALA A 71 -5.13 -3.89 -11.28
C ALA A 71 -4.34 -4.72 -12.29
N ILE A 72 -4.55 -6.03 -12.36
CA ILE A 72 -3.84 -6.88 -13.31
C ILE A 72 -4.22 -6.57 -14.76
N ARG A 73 -5.49 -6.26 -15.04
CA ARG A 73 -6.00 -5.97 -16.37
C ARG A 73 -5.30 -4.78 -17.01
N TYR A 74 -5.25 -3.61 -16.33
CA TYR A 74 -4.61 -2.44 -16.94
C TYR A 74 -3.08 -2.57 -16.96
N ASN A 75 -2.46 -3.22 -15.97
CA ASN A 75 -1.02 -3.46 -16.01
C ASN A 75 -0.61 -4.32 -17.20
N LYS A 76 -1.34 -5.40 -17.50
CA LYS A 76 -1.10 -6.24 -18.70
C LYS A 76 -1.39 -5.48 -19.99
N LYS A 77 -2.52 -4.76 -20.05
CA LYS A 77 -2.94 -4.05 -21.26
C LYS A 77 -1.97 -2.96 -21.69
N TYR A 78 -1.39 -2.25 -20.72
CA TYR A 78 -0.52 -1.11 -20.98
C TYR A 78 0.96 -1.37 -20.68
N ALA A 79 1.37 -2.62 -20.43
CA ALA A 79 2.77 -2.99 -20.13
C ALA A 79 3.76 -2.45 -21.17
N HIS A 80 3.39 -2.50 -22.45
CA HIS A 80 4.22 -2.03 -23.57
C HIS A 80 3.87 -0.62 -24.07
N ASP A 81 2.87 0.04 -23.50
CA ASP A 81 2.52 1.42 -23.87
C ASP A 81 3.58 2.39 -23.33
N ARG A 82 4.23 3.12 -24.22
CA ARG A 82 5.27 4.10 -23.85
C ARG A 82 4.76 5.21 -22.95
N ARG A 83 3.44 5.49 -22.99
CA ARG A 83 2.79 6.49 -22.12
C ARG A 83 2.60 5.96 -20.68
N TYR A 84 2.54 4.64 -20.48
CA TYR A 84 2.32 4.04 -19.16
C TYR A 84 3.60 4.06 -18.31
N CYS A 85 4.62 3.32 -18.73
CA CYS A 85 5.90 3.23 -18.01
C CYS A 85 7.06 3.14 -19.02
N SER A 86 7.91 4.17 -19.10
CA SER A 86 9.05 4.15 -20.02
C SER A 86 10.08 5.24 -19.69
N PHE A 87 11.31 5.06 -20.17
CA PHE A 87 12.31 6.12 -20.16
C PHE A 87 11.88 7.33 -21.00
N TYR A 88 11.09 7.11 -22.07
CA TYR A 88 10.49 8.21 -22.83
C TYR A 88 9.58 9.07 -21.94
N SER A 89 8.73 8.44 -21.13
CA SER A 89 7.92 9.17 -20.14
C SER A 89 8.79 9.91 -19.13
N LEU A 90 9.85 9.27 -18.61
CA LEU A 90 10.77 9.93 -17.67
C LEU A 90 11.40 11.19 -18.26
N PHE A 91 11.86 11.14 -19.51
CA PHE A 91 12.47 12.30 -20.17
C PHE A 91 11.47 13.40 -20.54
N THR A 92 10.25 13.05 -20.92
CA THR A 92 9.25 14.03 -21.39
C THR A 92 8.39 14.60 -20.26
N SER A 93 8.09 13.83 -19.22
CA SER A 93 7.21 14.21 -18.11
C SER A 93 7.94 14.35 -16.76
N GLY A 94 9.15 13.82 -16.65
CA GLY A 94 9.88 13.73 -15.38
C GLY A 94 9.43 12.55 -14.49
N ASP A 95 8.53 11.69 -14.99
CA ASP A 95 7.99 10.55 -14.26
C ASP A 95 8.13 9.27 -15.12
N LEU A 96 8.72 8.21 -14.57
CA LEU A 96 8.89 6.94 -15.26
C LEU A 96 7.52 6.28 -15.55
N TYR A 97 6.65 6.26 -14.54
CA TYR A 97 5.21 6.03 -14.69
C TYR A 97 4.57 7.39 -14.92
N ASN A 98 4.06 7.64 -16.14
CA ASN A 98 3.52 8.94 -16.49
C ASN A 98 2.33 9.31 -15.59
N ALA A 99 2.47 10.38 -14.84
CA ALA A 99 1.49 10.79 -13.85
C ALA A 99 0.11 11.11 -14.47
N ASP A 100 0.08 11.84 -15.58
CA ASP A 100 -1.18 12.16 -16.26
C ASP A 100 -1.83 10.89 -16.83
N PHE A 101 -1.05 10.04 -17.50
CA PHE A 101 -1.59 8.78 -18.02
C PHE A 101 -2.14 7.88 -16.92
N CYS A 102 -1.38 7.66 -15.82
CA CYS A 102 -1.74 6.70 -14.78
C CYS A 102 -2.88 7.18 -13.86
N TYR A 103 -2.92 8.49 -13.56
CA TYR A 103 -3.84 9.04 -12.55
C TYR A 103 -4.96 9.92 -13.12
N ASN A 104 -4.93 10.22 -14.44
CA ASN A 104 -5.98 10.98 -15.11
C ASN A 104 -6.54 10.21 -16.30
N VAL A 105 -5.75 9.91 -17.34
CA VAL A 105 -6.25 9.29 -18.57
C VAL A 105 -6.76 7.88 -18.32
N LEU A 106 -5.98 7.05 -17.66
CA LEU A 106 -6.35 5.65 -17.38
C LEU A 106 -7.63 5.52 -16.55
N PRO A 107 -7.73 6.15 -15.37
CA PRO A 107 -8.91 5.98 -14.50
C PRO A 107 -10.17 6.72 -15.00
N ASN A 108 -10.05 7.68 -15.89
CA ASN A 108 -11.22 8.41 -16.37
C ASN A 108 -11.67 8.04 -17.79
N GLN A 109 -10.81 7.37 -18.59
CA GLN A 109 -11.11 7.14 -20.01
C GLN A 109 -10.85 5.71 -20.47
N LEU A 110 -9.72 5.09 -20.06
CA LEU A 110 -9.23 3.84 -20.64
C LEU A 110 -9.62 2.59 -19.86
N ASP A 111 -9.63 2.68 -18.55
CA ASP A 111 -10.10 1.65 -17.61
C ASP A 111 -10.73 2.37 -16.41
N PRO A 112 -12.00 2.78 -16.52
CA PRO A 112 -12.65 3.66 -15.57
C PRO A 112 -12.58 3.17 -14.12
N PHE A 113 -12.17 4.06 -13.23
CA PHE A 113 -12.19 3.83 -11.80
C PHE A 113 -13.59 4.13 -11.25
N ASP A 114 -14.11 3.25 -10.41
CA ASP A 114 -15.41 3.44 -9.80
C ASP A 114 -15.30 4.33 -8.56
N TYR A 115 -15.30 5.64 -8.81
CA TYR A 115 -15.25 6.67 -7.77
C TYR A 115 -16.46 6.60 -6.85
N GLU A 116 -17.63 6.29 -7.39
CA GLU A 116 -18.88 6.27 -6.62
C GLU A 116 -18.89 5.13 -5.61
N THR A 117 -18.53 3.92 -6.03
CA THR A 117 -18.40 2.77 -5.11
C THR A 117 -17.33 3.03 -4.07
N PHE A 118 -16.16 3.60 -4.47
CA PHE A 118 -15.12 3.94 -3.52
C PHE A 118 -15.61 4.92 -2.44
N ASP A 119 -16.29 5.99 -2.82
CA ASP A 119 -16.73 7.03 -1.88
C ASP A 119 -17.88 6.55 -0.97
N LYS A 120 -18.74 5.64 -1.45
CA LYS A 120 -19.84 5.06 -0.67
C LYS A 120 -19.43 3.92 0.26
N ASP A 121 -18.33 3.23 -0.02
CA ASP A 121 -17.86 2.13 0.81
C ASP A 121 -17.43 2.65 2.19
N PRO A 122 -17.95 2.08 3.31
CA PRO A 122 -17.69 2.58 4.66
C PRO A 122 -16.25 2.34 5.14
N MET A 123 -15.48 1.44 4.49
CA MET A 123 -14.10 1.17 4.86
C MET A 123 -13.24 2.43 4.76
N GLU A 124 -12.54 2.80 5.82
CA GLU A 124 -11.61 3.92 5.77
C GLU A 124 -10.38 3.58 4.92
N PHE A 125 -9.89 4.53 4.12
CA PHE A 125 -8.68 4.34 3.31
C PHE A 125 -7.63 5.39 3.63
N TYR A 126 -6.47 4.93 4.08
CA TYR A 126 -5.31 5.75 4.40
C TYR A 126 -4.18 5.49 3.42
N VAL A 127 -3.43 6.53 3.13
CA VAL A 127 -2.26 6.50 2.26
C VAL A 127 -1.07 7.06 3.01
N ALA A 128 0.04 6.30 3.03
CA ALA A 128 1.29 6.77 3.60
C ALA A 128 2.15 7.46 2.52
N THR A 129 2.69 8.62 2.85
CA THR A 129 3.63 9.41 2.03
C THR A 129 4.83 9.82 2.88
N THR A 130 5.87 10.35 2.25
CA THR A 130 7.01 10.96 2.95
C THR A 130 7.05 12.45 2.62
N ASP A 131 7.03 13.32 3.64
CA ASP A 131 7.27 14.73 3.43
C ASP A 131 8.74 14.99 3.10
N ALA A 132 9.01 15.62 1.95
CA ALA A 132 10.35 15.85 1.48
C ALA A 132 11.16 16.83 2.37
N LYS A 133 10.49 17.75 3.06
CA LYS A 133 11.15 18.76 3.90
C LYS A 133 11.63 18.17 5.22
N SER A 134 10.80 17.38 5.88
CA SER A 134 11.10 16.77 7.18
C SER A 134 11.76 15.39 7.07
N GLY A 135 11.52 14.64 5.97
CA GLY A 135 11.89 13.23 5.82
C GLY A 135 11.01 12.28 6.65
N GLU A 136 9.95 12.79 7.28
CA GLU A 136 9.07 12.02 8.14
C GLU A 136 7.86 11.47 7.37
N PRO A 137 7.26 10.36 7.84
CA PRO A 137 6.04 9.83 7.25
C PRO A 137 4.86 10.75 7.51
N LEU A 138 3.97 10.84 6.52
CA LEU A 138 2.69 11.53 6.62
C LEU A 138 1.60 10.59 6.13
N TYR A 139 0.54 10.46 6.95
CA TYR A 139 -0.57 9.58 6.68
C TYR A 139 -1.82 10.40 6.40
N HIS A 140 -2.47 10.11 5.29
CA HIS A 140 -3.66 10.86 4.87
C HIS A 140 -4.85 9.92 4.69
N LYS A 141 -5.97 10.26 5.34
CA LYS A 141 -7.25 9.57 5.13
C LYS A 141 -7.93 10.14 3.89
N ILE A 142 -8.16 9.31 2.89
CA ILE A 142 -8.89 9.72 1.69
C ILE A 142 -10.39 9.72 1.98
N THR A 143 -10.98 10.89 1.91
CA THR A 143 -12.43 11.13 2.11
C THR A 143 -13.16 11.49 0.81
N ASP A 144 -12.42 11.82 -0.25
CA ASP A 144 -12.90 12.15 -1.59
C ASP A 144 -11.93 11.47 -2.57
N SER A 145 -12.42 10.51 -3.33
CA SER A 145 -11.58 9.69 -4.21
C SER A 145 -10.91 10.49 -5.32
N ARG A 146 -11.55 11.53 -5.85
CA ARG A 146 -10.98 12.34 -6.92
C ARG A 146 -9.81 13.19 -6.44
N LYS A 147 -9.93 13.83 -5.28
CA LYS A 147 -8.84 14.56 -4.62
C LYS A 147 -7.77 13.62 -4.07
N GLY A 148 -8.17 12.41 -3.69
CA GLY A 148 -7.31 11.36 -3.17
C GLY A 148 -6.32 10.81 -4.19
N MET A 149 -6.57 10.94 -5.51
CA MET A 149 -5.66 10.46 -6.54
C MET A 149 -4.26 11.07 -6.46
N ASP A 150 -4.14 12.35 -6.08
CA ASP A 150 -2.83 12.98 -5.90
C ASP A 150 -2.07 12.43 -4.69
N TRP A 151 -2.77 12.02 -3.62
CA TRP A 151 -2.17 11.35 -2.46
C TRP A 151 -1.68 9.94 -2.82
N ILE A 152 -2.47 9.17 -3.59
CA ILE A 152 -2.07 7.86 -4.10
C ILE A 152 -0.84 7.99 -5.01
N ARG A 153 -0.85 8.99 -5.90
CA ARG A 153 0.29 9.34 -6.75
C ARG A 153 1.53 9.70 -5.92
N ALA A 154 1.38 10.54 -4.90
CA ALA A 154 2.47 10.94 -4.02
C ALA A 154 3.09 9.74 -3.33
N SER A 155 2.26 8.83 -2.80
CA SER A 155 2.69 7.58 -2.18
C SER A 155 3.52 6.69 -3.11
N ALA A 156 3.31 6.76 -4.41
CA ALA A 156 4.04 5.98 -5.43
C ALA A 156 5.17 6.76 -6.13
N SER A 157 5.47 7.98 -5.69
CA SER A 157 6.47 8.85 -6.34
C SER A 157 7.87 8.64 -5.76
N MET A 158 8.60 7.65 -6.29
CA MET A 158 9.97 7.33 -5.86
C MET A 158 10.99 8.38 -6.38
N PRO A 159 11.92 8.84 -5.53
CA PRO A 159 12.99 9.74 -5.93
C PRO A 159 13.83 9.19 -7.09
N GLY A 160 14.20 10.07 -8.02
CA GLY A 160 15.03 9.74 -9.18
C GLY A 160 14.26 9.16 -10.37
N VAL A 161 13.04 8.67 -10.15
CA VAL A 161 12.17 8.12 -11.21
C VAL A 161 10.79 8.78 -11.24
N SER A 162 10.51 9.68 -10.30
CA SER A 162 9.30 10.50 -10.27
C SER A 162 9.59 11.85 -9.64
N ARG A 163 8.83 12.86 -10.05
CA ARG A 163 8.86 14.18 -9.43
C ARG A 163 8.15 14.17 -8.09
N PRO A 164 8.61 14.98 -7.11
CA PRO A 164 7.83 15.21 -5.90
C PRO A 164 6.44 15.78 -6.24
N VAL A 165 5.43 15.30 -5.54
CA VAL A 165 4.05 15.76 -5.68
C VAL A 165 3.80 16.90 -4.70
N LYS A 166 3.25 17.99 -5.20
CA LYS A 166 2.84 19.13 -4.37
C LYS A 166 1.34 19.03 -4.10
N ILE A 167 0.98 19.01 -2.84
CA ILE A 167 -0.41 19.09 -2.37
C ILE A 167 -0.43 20.18 -1.30
N GLU A 168 -1.12 21.29 -1.59
CA GLU A 168 -1.09 22.49 -0.76
C GLU A 168 0.37 22.92 -0.49
N ASP A 169 0.77 23.11 0.77
CA ASP A 169 2.13 23.49 1.17
C ASP A 169 3.10 22.30 1.34
N LEU A 170 2.60 21.08 1.13
CA LEU A 170 3.37 19.86 1.25
C LEU A 170 4.12 19.52 -0.04
N THR A 171 5.27 18.91 0.11
CA THR A 171 6.05 18.34 -0.98
C THR A 171 6.30 16.87 -0.65
N LEU A 172 5.59 15.97 -1.34
CA LEU A 172 5.45 14.58 -0.97
C LEU A 172 6.14 13.64 -1.95
N LEU A 173 6.65 12.56 -1.43
CA LEU A 173 7.26 11.44 -2.14
C LEU A 173 6.77 10.10 -1.58
N ASP A 174 7.27 8.99 -2.16
CA ASP A 174 6.89 7.62 -1.83
C ASP A 174 6.95 7.36 -0.32
N GLY A 175 5.85 6.88 0.24
CA GLY A 175 5.73 6.58 1.67
C GLY A 175 6.74 5.54 2.16
N GLY A 176 7.12 4.60 1.31
CA GLY A 176 8.09 3.57 1.65
C GLY A 176 9.52 4.08 1.89
N ILE A 177 9.78 5.38 1.80
CA ILE A 177 11.05 5.99 2.22
C ILE A 177 11.08 6.08 3.76
N ALA A 178 10.05 6.65 4.35
CA ALA A 178 9.97 6.88 5.79
C ALA A 178 9.29 5.71 6.52
N ASP A 179 8.19 5.16 5.95
CA ASP A 179 7.43 4.06 6.53
C ASP A 179 6.95 3.09 5.43
N SER A 180 7.57 1.92 5.33
CA SER A 180 7.27 0.95 4.28
C SER A 180 6.07 0.05 4.61
N VAL A 181 5.74 -0.14 5.90
CA VAL A 181 4.62 -0.97 6.39
C VAL A 181 4.03 -0.32 7.64
N PRO A 182 3.10 0.63 7.50
CA PRO A 182 2.66 1.56 8.55
C PRO A 182 1.73 0.93 9.60
N ILE A 183 2.11 -0.21 10.16
CA ILE A 183 1.32 -0.93 11.16
C ILE A 183 1.26 -0.15 12.48
N GLU A 184 2.40 0.40 12.96
CA GLU A 184 2.45 1.11 14.25
C GLU A 184 1.53 2.34 14.23
N TYR A 185 1.55 3.11 13.13
CA TYR A 185 0.59 4.19 12.95
C TYR A 185 -0.85 3.68 12.93
N PHE A 186 -1.10 2.59 12.18
CA PHE A 186 -2.47 2.09 12.02
C PHE A 186 -3.04 1.56 13.34
N GLU A 187 -2.21 0.91 14.15
CA GLU A 187 -2.57 0.52 15.53
C GLU A 187 -2.83 1.74 16.43
N SER A 188 -2.04 2.81 16.29
CA SER A 188 -2.19 4.03 17.09
C SER A 188 -3.51 4.76 16.89
N ILE A 189 -4.18 4.53 15.75
CA ILE A 189 -5.51 5.08 15.43
C ILE A 189 -6.64 4.06 15.58
N GLY A 190 -6.36 2.94 16.28
CA GLY A 190 -7.37 1.99 16.73
C GLY A 190 -7.54 0.73 15.89
N TYR A 191 -6.76 0.52 14.81
CA TYR A 191 -6.78 -0.72 14.03
C TYR A 191 -5.86 -1.75 14.67
N THR A 192 -6.36 -2.43 15.71
CA THR A 192 -5.55 -3.32 16.54
C THR A 192 -5.49 -4.76 16.04
N LYS A 193 -6.32 -5.11 15.04
CA LYS A 193 -6.40 -6.44 14.43
C LYS A 193 -6.14 -6.36 12.93
N ASN A 194 -4.91 -6.66 12.53
CA ASN A 194 -4.44 -6.34 11.19
C ASN A 194 -4.11 -7.58 10.35
N VAL A 195 -4.64 -7.62 9.11
CA VAL A 195 -4.08 -8.46 8.04
C VAL A 195 -3.05 -7.64 7.29
N ILE A 196 -1.83 -8.17 7.15
CA ILE A 196 -0.70 -7.47 6.57
C ILE A 196 -0.26 -8.21 5.32
N VAL A 197 -0.33 -7.54 4.17
CA VAL A 197 0.15 -8.09 2.90
C VAL A 197 1.53 -7.53 2.58
N LEU A 198 2.53 -8.40 2.63
CA LEU A 198 3.92 -8.09 2.31
C LEU A 198 4.26 -8.55 0.90
N THR A 199 5.19 -7.86 0.26
CA THR A 199 5.68 -8.15 -1.10
C THR A 199 7.07 -8.80 -1.09
N GLN A 200 7.58 -9.12 0.11
CA GLN A 200 8.84 -9.80 0.34
C GLN A 200 8.61 -11.03 1.23
N PRO A 201 9.40 -12.10 1.06
CA PRO A 201 9.27 -13.31 1.87
C PRO A 201 9.56 -13.04 3.35
N ARG A 202 9.16 -13.98 4.19
CA ARG A 202 9.18 -13.83 5.65
C ARG A 202 10.57 -13.59 6.24
N ASP A 203 11.60 -14.16 5.63
CA ASP A 203 13.01 -14.08 6.05
C ASP A 203 13.79 -12.93 5.39
N PHE A 204 13.12 -12.11 4.58
CA PHE A 204 13.79 -11.02 3.87
C PHE A 204 14.37 -9.97 4.83
N VAL A 205 15.65 -9.65 4.65
CA VAL A 205 16.36 -8.58 5.34
C VAL A 205 16.81 -7.53 4.32
N LYS A 206 16.31 -6.31 4.48
CA LYS A 206 16.64 -5.20 3.59
C LYS A 206 18.08 -4.74 3.82
N GLN A 207 18.83 -4.63 2.73
CA GLN A 207 20.20 -4.13 2.73
C GLN A 207 20.25 -2.61 2.52
N PRO A 208 21.33 -1.93 2.96
CA PRO A 208 21.57 -0.53 2.62
C PRO A 208 21.51 -0.29 1.12
N THR A 209 21.00 0.87 0.71
CA THR A 209 20.94 1.20 -0.73
C THR A 209 22.33 1.62 -1.25
N GLY A 210 22.81 0.96 -2.31
CA GLY A 210 24.01 1.40 -3.05
C GLY A 210 23.81 2.70 -3.83
N MET A 211 22.56 3.18 -3.97
CA MET A 211 22.25 4.41 -4.71
C MET A 211 22.33 5.68 -3.86
N LEU A 212 22.75 5.60 -2.60
CA LEU A 212 22.80 6.75 -1.70
C LEU A 212 23.60 7.94 -2.25
N PRO A 213 24.78 7.77 -2.91
CA PRO A 213 25.49 8.89 -3.53
C PRO A 213 24.68 9.62 -4.61
N LEU A 214 24.00 8.86 -5.47
CA LEU A 214 23.10 9.43 -6.47
C LEU A 214 21.91 10.16 -5.84
N MET A 215 21.31 9.56 -4.80
CA MET A 215 20.21 10.19 -4.06
C MET A 215 20.63 11.49 -3.39
N LYS A 216 21.85 11.57 -2.81
CA LYS A 216 22.42 12.80 -2.27
C LYS A 216 22.50 13.91 -3.31
N PHE A 217 22.88 13.59 -4.54
CA PHE A 217 22.90 14.57 -5.63
C PHE A 217 21.51 14.99 -6.07
N LEU A 218 20.59 14.05 -6.31
CA LEU A 218 19.23 14.31 -6.79
C LEU A 218 18.38 15.05 -5.75
N LEU A 219 18.55 14.70 -4.48
CA LEU A 219 17.73 15.22 -3.37
C LEU A 219 18.45 16.31 -2.56
N ARG A 220 19.50 16.94 -3.11
CA ARG A 220 20.31 17.95 -2.39
C ARG A 220 19.52 19.10 -1.77
N LYS A 221 18.32 19.37 -2.28
CA LYS A 221 17.38 20.38 -1.72
C LYS A 221 16.65 19.88 -0.45
N TYR A 222 16.71 18.57 -0.16
CA TYR A 222 15.95 17.91 0.90
C TYR A 222 16.87 17.04 1.77
N PRO A 223 17.74 17.65 2.61
CA PRO A 223 18.72 16.90 3.39
C PRO A 223 18.10 15.88 4.34
N LYS A 224 16.98 16.22 4.98
CA LYS A 224 16.24 15.30 5.87
C LYS A 224 15.70 14.06 5.14
N LEU A 225 15.27 14.24 3.89
CA LEU A 225 14.86 13.12 3.06
C LEU A 225 16.04 12.20 2.71
N ILE A 226 17.24 12.75 2.50
CA ILE A 226 18.48 11.97 2.29
C ILE A 226 18.78 11.14 3.54
N ASP A 227 18.65 11.71 4.74
CA ASP A 227 18.82 10.99 6.01
C ASP A 227 17.79 9.84 6.11
N ALA A 228 16.52 10.08 5.77
CA ALA A 228 15.48 9.05 5.75
C ALA A 228 15.81 7.91 4.78
N VAL A 229 16.31 8.22 3.57
CA VAL A 229 16.76 7.20 2.58
C VAL A 229 17.95 6.39 3.12
N ALA A 230 18.88 7.03 3.82
CA ALA A 230 20.08 6.37 4.36
C ALA A 230 19.71 5.29 5.40
N VAL A 231 18.78 5.57 6.29
CA VAL A 231 18.37 4.66 7.38
C VAL A 231 17.15 3.79 7.03
N ARG A 232 16.64 3.88 5.81
CA ARG A 232 15.43 3.16 5.35
C ARG A 232 15.50 1.65 5.60
N HIS A 233 16.67 1.03 5.39
CA HIS A 233 16.86 -0.40 5.59
C HIS A 233 16.73 -0.82 7.05
N GLU A 234 17.25 0.00 7.98
CA GLU A 234 17.15 -0.25 9.42
C GLU A 234 15.70 -0.12 9.89
N ARG A 235 15.00 0.97 9.49
CA ARG A 235 13.58 1.18 9.80
C ARG A 235 12.72 0.01 9.31
N TYR A 236 12.92 -0.40 8.06
CA TYR A 236 12.20 -1.52 7.47
C TYR A 236 12.43 -2.83 8.24
N ASN A 237 13.66 -3.15 8.60
CA ASN A 237 13.97 -4.39 9.31
C ASN A 237 13.34 -4.38 10.73
N LYS A 238 13.38 -3.24 11.44
CA LYS A 238 12.66 -3.07 12.72
C LYS A 238 11.15 -3.25 12.58
N GLN A 239 10.55 -2.69 11.54
CA GLN A 239 9.12 -2.91 11.25
C GLN A 239 8.81 -4.39 11.03
N ARG A 240 9.67 -5.11 10.32
CA ARG A 240 9.51 -6.57 10.12
C ARG A 240 9.56 -7.33 11.43
N GLU A 241 10.48 -7.01 12.31
CA GLU A 241 10.56 -7.61 13.65
C GLU A 241 9.29 -7.30 14.46
N TYR A 242 8.83 -6.06 14.42
CA TYR A 242 7.57 -5.65 15.06
C TYR A 242 6.38 -6.43 14.53
N ILE A 243 6.19 -6.52 13.21
CA ILE A 243 5.12 -7.27 12.55
C ILE A 243 5.11 -8.75 12.99
N LEU A 244 6.28 -9.39 13.02
CA LEU A 244 6.41 -10.77 13.47
C LEU A 244 6.05 -10.92 14.95
N SER A 245 6.35 -9.93 15.79
CA SER A 245 5.94 -9.93 17.20
C SER A 245 4.42 -9.81 17.37
N ARG A 246 3.77 -8.96 16.52
CA ARG A 246 2.30 -8.80 16.53
C ARG A 246 1.57 -10.06 16.06
N GLU A 247 2.13 -10.76 15.08
CA GLU A 247 1.60 -12.06 14.66
C GLU A 247 1.69 -13.10 15.78
N LYS A 248 2.83 -13.21 16.46
CA LYS A 248 3.00 -14.10 17.62
C LYS A 248 2.02 -13.78 18.77
N ALA A 249 1.68 -12.51 18.93
CA ALA A 249 0.70 -12.05 19.91
C ALA A 249 -0.76 -12.24 19.46
N GLY A 250 -1.01 -12.78 18.25
CA GLY A 250 -2.34 -12.98 17.70
C GLY A 250 -3.06 -11.70 17.26
N ALA A 251 -2.35 -10.56 17.20
CA ALA A 251 -2.89 -9.26 16.78
C ALA A 251 -2.71 -8.97 15.28
N ALA A 252 -1.88 -9.76 14.59
CA ALA A 252 -1.68 -9.65 13.15
C ALA A 252 -1.75 -11.01 12.46
N PHE A 253 -2.15 -11.00 11.18
CA PHE A 253 -2.04 -12.13 10.26
C PHE A 253 -1.21 -11.69 9.05
N ILE A 254 -0.10 -12.38 8.76
CA ILE A 254 0.82 -12.01 7.70
C ILE A 254 0.57 -12.87 6.46
N ILE A 255 0.34 -12.20 5.32
CA ILE A 255 0.35 -12.79 3.99
C ILE A 255 1.61 -12.30 3.28
N CYS A 256 2.45 -13.20 2.83
CA CYS A 256 3.66 -12.87 2.09
C CYS A 256 4.03 -13.99 1.11
N PRO A 257 4.80 -13.70 0.05
CA PRO A 257 5.31 -14.75 -0.82
C PRO A 257 6.24 -15.71 -0.07
N GLU A 258 6.20 -16.97 -0.42
CA GLU A 258 7.06 -18.02 0.19
C GLU A 258 8.54 -17.79 -0.17
N LYS A 259 8.80 -17.23 -1.36
CA LYS A 259 10.15 -16.90 -1.87
C LYS A 259 10.15 -15.52 -2.52
N ALA A 260 11.33 -14.99 -2.77
CA ALA A 260 11.45 -13.73 -3.53
C ALA A 260 10.74 -13.85 -4.89
N LEU A 261 9.87 -12.89 -5.21
CA LEU A 261 9.01 -12.93 -6.40
C LEU A 261 9.76 -12.88 -7.74
N GLY A 262 11.06 -12.51 -7.73
CA GLY A 262 11.90 -12.49 -8.92
C GLY A 262 11.47 -11.52 -10.03
N ILE A 263 10.52 -10.63 -9.74
CA ILE A 263 9.97 -9.66 -10.70
C ILE A 263 10.69 -8.31 -10.62
N SER A 264 10.95 -7.67 -11.76
CA SER A 264 11.54 -6.33 -11.80
C SER A 264 10.54 -5.26 -11.34
N ARG A 265 11.07 -4.09 -10.90
CA ARG A 265 10.20 -2.97 -10.47
C ARG A 265 9.40 -2.35 -11.62
N THR A 266 9.87 -2.51 -12.84
CA THR A 266 9.28 -1.96 -14.06
C THR A 266 8.98 -3.07 -15.06
N GLU A 267 8.52 -4.22 -14.56
CA GLU A 267 8.24 -5.40 -15.36
C GLU A 267 7.22 -5.09 -16.46
N LYS A 268 7.52 -5.60 -17.66
CA LYS A 268 6.67 -5.47 -18.84
C LYS A 268 6.26 -6.82 -19.44
N ASN A 269 6.91 -7.90 -18.98
CA ASN A 269 6.52 -9.24 -19.41
C ASN A 269 5.15 -9.57 -18.79
N ILE A 270 4.17 -9.73 -19.66
CA ILE A 270 2.78 -9.99 -19.29
C ILE A 270 2.64 -11.31 -18.51
N ASP A 271 3.42 -12.33 -18.90
CA ASP A 271 3.39 -13.64 -18.24
C ASP A 271 3.98 -13.57 -16.83
N GLU A 272 5.03 -12.75 -16.61
CA GLU A 272 5.60 -12.53 -15.29
C GLU A 272 4.65 -11.73 -14.37
N LEU A 273 3.95 -10.73 -14.92
CA LEU A 273 2.90 -10.01 -14.18
C LEU A 273 1.79 -10.96 -13.75
N GLU A 274 1.34 -11.81 -14.67
CA GLU A 274 0.31 -12.82 -14.41
C GLU A 274 0.80 -13.86 -13.39
N ARG A 275 2.01 -14.38 -13.52
CA ARG A 275 2.60 -15.35 -12.59
C ARG A 275 2.57 -14.81 -11.14
N VAL A 276 3.06 -13.58 -10.93
CA VAL A 276 3.11 -12.98 -9.61
C VAL A 276 1.71 -12.70 -9.05
N TYR A 277 0.78 -12.29 -9.91
CA TYR A 277 -0.62 -12.13 -9.54
C TYR A 277 -1.25 -13.46 -9.10
N GLN A 278 -1.04 -14.54 -9.85
CA GLN A 278 -1.56 -15.87 -9.51
C GLN A 278 -0.91 -16.45 -8.26
N GLU A 279 0.36 -16.13 -7.98
CA GLU A 279 1.02 -16.49 -6.72
C GLU A 279 0.34 -15.82 -5.52
N GLY A 280 -0.05 -14.54 -5.65
CA GLY A 280 -0.85 -13.83 -4.65
C GLY A 280 -2.21 -14.48 -4.43
N ARG A 281 -2.91 -14.83 -5.51
CA ARG A 281 -4.21 -15.53 -5.43
C ARG A 281 -4.07 -16.88 -4.73
N ALA A 282 -3.11 -17.69 -5.13
CA ALA A 282 -2.89 -19.01 -4.53
C ALA A 282 -2.59 -18.91 -3.03
N ASN A 283 -1.74 -17.94 -2.64
CA ASN A 283 -1.40 -17.72 -1.23
C ASN A 283 -2.63 -17.29 -0.42
N ALA A 284 -3.41 -16.33 -0.90
CA ALA A 284 -4.63 -15.90 -0.23
C ALA A 284 -5.68 -17.01 -0.13
N THR A 285 -5.86 -17.80 -1.19
CA THR A 285 -6.78 -18.94 -1.19
C THR A 285 -6.37 -20.01 -0.17
N LYS A 286 -5.07 -20.32 -0.09
CA LYS A 286 -4.51 -21.28 0.87
C LYS A 286 -4.83 -20.89 2.32
N HIS A 287 -4.78 -19.59 2.64
CA HIS A 287 -4.96 -19.08 3.99
C HIS A 287 -6.35 -18.46 4.26
N LEU A 288 -7.30 -18.59 3.33
CA LEU A 288 -8.56 -17.87 3.38
C LEU A 288 -9.38 -18.16 4.65
N GLU A 289 -9.51 -19.42 5.03
CA GLU A 289 -10.30 -19.78 6.21
C GLU A 289 -9.60 -19.40 7.53
N GLU A 290 -8.27 -19.44 7.56
CA GLU A 290 -7.49 -18.95 8.68
C GLU A 290 -7.66 -17.43 8.86
N ILE A 291 -7.64 -16.66 7.74
CA ILE A 291 -7.87 -15.21 7.74
C ILE A 291 -9.28 -14.89 8.22
N LYS A 292 -10.30 -15.58 7.70
CA LYS A 292 -11.69 -15.40 8.13
C LYS A 292 -11.86 -15.74 9.61
N SER A 293 -11.21 -16.79 10.09
CA SER A 293 -11.20 -17.16 11.49
C SER A 293 -10.50 -16.10 12.34
N PHE A 294 -9.32 -15.63 11.91
CA PHE A 294 -8.60 -14.55 12.56
C PHE A 294 -9.47 -13.31 12.71
N LEU A 295 -10.12 -12.86 11.64
CA LEU A 295 -10.97 -11.67 11.65
C LEU A 295 -12.25 -11.81 12.50
N ARG A 296 -12.71 -13.03 12.79
CA ARG A 296 -13.89 -13.30 13.65
C ARG A 296 -13.58 -13.42 15.13
N ARG A 297 -12.36 -13.75 15.52
CA ARG A 297 -11.97 -13.89 16.94
C ARG A 297 -11.85 -12.52 17.58
N ASP A 298 -12.34 -12.34 18.79
CA ASP A 298 -12.01 -11.20 19.63
C ASP A 298 -10.65 -11.43 20.30
N ILE A 299 -9.75 -10.43 20.35
CA ILE A 299 -8.40 -10.59 20.97
C ILE A 299 -8.49 -10.80 22.48
N LEU A 300 -9.65 -10.54 23.08
CA LEU A 300 -9.88 -10.63 24.53
C LEU A 300 -10.55 -11.93 24.99
N SER A 301 -10.66 -12.94 24.13
CA SER A 301 -11.21 -14.26 24.48
C SER A 301 -10.15 -15.31 24.77
#